data_cbe39b1c4cd5158c3604891d254a4389
#
_entry.id   cbe39b1c4cd5158c3604891d254a4389
#
_cell.length_a   1.000
_cell.length_b   1.000
_cell.length_c   1.000
_cell.angle_alpha   90.00
_cell.angle_beta   90.00
_cell.angle_gamma   90.00
#
_symmetry.space_group_name_H-M   'P 1'
#
loop_
_entity.id
_entity.type
_entity.pdbx_description
1 polymer ?
#
loop_
_entity_poly.entity_id
_entity_poly.type
_entity_poly.pdbx_seq_one_letter_code
_entity_poly.pdbx_strand_id
1 'polypeptide(L)'
;MGYRSDVMALIYPVSGAESLLHYDKLKLLMNTTFKDVLDEWSECFVWDDKHRVLQFSVEGVKWYDSYSDVKEFGEFLTKMHELDYEYEVIRVGEEDTDIEYDSTGDAQGYLCVRREIEVRF
;
A
#
# COMPACT_ATOMS: atom_id res chain seq x y z
N MET A 1 -10.81 18.38 16.60
CA MET A 1 -10.87 17.65 15.33
C MET A 1 -9.48 17.49 14.77
N GLY A 2 -9.13 16.31 14.30
CA GLY A 2 -7.82 16.08 13.66
C GLY A 2 -7.90 16.28 12.15
N TYR A 3 -6.75 16.53 11.55
CA TYR A 3 -6.59 16.55 10.11
C TYR A 3 -6.74 15.14 9.54
N ARG A 4 -7.57 14.97 8.52
CA ARG A 4 -7.88 13.66 7.95
C ARG A 4 -7.29 13.49 6.56
N SER A 5 -6.98 12.26 6.23
CA SER A 5 -6.38 11.90 4.93
C SER A 5 -7.03 10.65 4.35
N ASP A 6 -6.95 10.55 3.03
CA ASP A 6 -7.22 9.32 2.31
C ASP A 6 -5.88 8.72 1.90
N VAL A 7 -5.70 7.43 2.14
CA VAL A 7 -4.44 6.74 1.83
C VAL A 7 -4.72 5.51 0.99
N MET A 8 -3.96 5.32 -0.05
CA MET A 8 -4.00 4.11 -0.87
C MET A 8 -2.58 3.63 -1.14
N ALA A 9 -2.38 2.33 -1.01
CA ALA A 9 -1.10 1.69 -1.32
C ALA A 9 -1.31 0.48 -2.20
N LEU A 10 -0.34 0.22 -3.06
CA LEU A 10 -0.25 -0.99 -3.86
C LEU A 10 1.04 -1.71 -3.52
N ILE A 11 0.97 -3.02 -3.38
CA ILE A 11 2.12 -3.90 -3.17
C ILE A 11 2.03 -5.01 -4.20
N TYR A 12 3.11 -5.21 -4.95
CA TYR A 12 3.11 -6.19 -6.02
C TYR A 12 4.52 -6.74 -6.26
N PRO A 13 4.62 -7.97 -6.80
CA PRO A 13 5.94 -8.52 -7.15
C PRO A 13 6.56 -7.75 -8.29
N VAL A 14 7.89 -7.80 -8.36
CA VAL A 14 8.62 -7.32 -9.53
C VAL A 14 8.10 -8.07 -10.76
N SER A 15 7.87 -7.35 -11.86
CA SER A 15 7.34 -7.94 -13.09
C SER A 15 8.30 -8.98 -13.66
N GLY A 16 7.74 -10.06 -14.24
CA GLY A 16 8.54 -11.12 -14.84
C GLY A 16 7.81 -12.46 -14.84
N ALA A 17 8.50 -13.50 -15.32
CA ALA A 17 7.93 -14.83 -15.50
C ALA A 17 7.47 -15.48 -14.18
N GLU A 18 8.07 -15.11 -13.06
CA GLU A 18 7.76 -15.66 -11.73
C GLU A 18 6.80 -14.80 -10.90
N SER A 19 6.19 -13.76 -11.49
CA SER A 19 5.34 -12.84 -10.75
C SER A 19 4.14 -13.53 -10.07
N LEU A 20 3.57 -14.56 -10.69
CA LEU A 20 2.48 -15.32 -10.07
C LEU A 20 2.94 -16.08 -8.83
N LEU A 21 4.11 -16.72 -8.90
CA LEU A 21 4.70 -17.42 -7.77
C LEU A 21 4.98 -16.46 -6.60
N HIS A 22 5.54 -15.29 -6.89
CA HIS A 22 5.82 -14.27 -5.89
C HIS A 22 4.53 -13.67 -5.33
N TYR A 23 3.50 -13.53 -6.14
CA TYR A 23 2.18 -13.08 -5.68
C TYR A 23 1.57 -14.09 -4.70
N ASP A 24 1.62 -15.38 -5.00
CA ASP A 24 1.15 -16.42 -4.10
C ASP A 24 1.95 -16.45 -2.79
N LYS A 25 3.26 -16.23 -2.87
CA LYS A 25 4.12 -16.10 -1.69
C LYS A 25 3.73 -14.88 -0.85
N LEU A 26 3.34 -13.77 -1.48
CA LEU A 26 2.86 -12.58 -0.77
C LEU A 26 1.64 -12.90 0.08
N LYS A 27 0.69 -13.67 -0.47
CA LYS A 27 -0.48 -14.12 0.29
C LYS A 27 -0.08 -14.94 1.52
N LEU A 28 0.89 -15.82 1.38
CA LEU A 28 1.41 -16.60 2.50
C LEU A 28 2.07 -15.70 3.54
N LEU A 29 2.91 -14.75 3.13
CA LEU A 29 3.58 -13.80 4.02
C LEU A 29 2.57 -12.96 4.81
N MET A 30 1.50 -12.49 4.16
CA MET A 30 0.47 -11.71 4.84
C MET A 30 -0.30 -12.52 5.87
N ASN A 31 -0.42 -13.82 5.68
CA ASN A 31 -1.10 -14.71 6.62
C ASN A 31 -0.18 -15.32 7.68
N THR A 32 1.11 -15.05 7.63
CA THR A 32 2.12 -15.57 8.57
C THR A 32 2.96 -14.45 9.15
N THR A 33 4.00 -14.03 8.47
CA THR A 33 4.97 -13.04 8.96
C THR A 33 4.33 -11.68 9.24
N PHE A 34 3.40 -11.25 8.38
CA PHE A 34 2.75 -9.94 8.46
C PHE A 34 1.29 -10.04 8.91
N LYS A 35 0.93 -11.10 9.61
CA LYS A 35 -0.44 -11.30 10.06
C LYS A 35 -0.93 -10.18 10.96
N ASP A 36 -0.07 -9.61 11.80
CA ASP A 36 -0.45 -8.51 12.69
C ASP A 36 -0.87 -7.27 11.91
N VAL A 37 -0.16 -6.96 10.82
CA VAL A 37 -0.52 -5.84 9.92
C VAL A 37 -1.85 -6.15 9.22
N LEU A 38 -2.00 -7.37 8.71
CA LEU A 38 -3.23 -7.78 8.05
C LEU A 38 -4.43 -7.70 9.00
N ASP A 39 -4.29 -8.15 10.24
CA ASP A 39 -5.38 -8.15 11.21
C ASP A 39 -5.75 -6.73 11.65
N GLU A 40 -4.76 -5.85 11.83
CA GLU A 40 -4.99 -4.47 12.23
C GLU A 40 -5.74 -3.67 11.17
N TRP A 41 -5.47 -3.94 9.89
CA TRP A 41 -6.06 -3.26 8.75
C TRP A 41 -6.92 -4.20 7.90
N SER A 42 -7.51 -5.22 8.49
CA SER A 42 -8.13 -6.35 7.77
C SER A 42 -9.16 -5.94 6.73
N GLU A 43 -9.97 -4.91 7.00
CA GLU A 43 -11.01 -4.44 6.08
C GLU A 43 -10.45 -3.52 4.97
N CYS A 44 -9.19 -3.16 5.07
CA CYS A 44 -8.55 -2.19 4.18
C CYS A 44 -7.77 -2.85 3.05
N PHE A 45 -7.50 -4.14 3.15
CA PHE A 45 -6.75 -4.89 2.14
C PHE A 45 -7.67 -5.61 1.17
N VAL A 46 -7.37 -5.51 -0.12
CA VAL A 46 -8.07 -6.22 -1.19
C VAL A 46 -7.05 -6.87 -2.12
N TRP A 47 -7.25 -8.15 -2.41
CA TRP A 47 -6.41 -8.88 -3.35
C TRP A 47 -6.96 -8.72 -4.78
N ASP A 48 -6.14 -8.17 -5.67
CA ASP A 48 -6.45 -8.08 -7.08
C ASP A 48 -5.69 -9.17 -7.84
N ASP A 49 -6.33 -10.33 -7.99
CA ASP A 49 -5.70 -11.50 -8.59
C ASP A 49 -5.42 -11.31 -10.09
N LYS A 50 -6.24 -10.51 -10.76
CA LYS A 50 -6.07 -10.23 -12.19
C LYS A 50 -4.76 -9.48 -12.46
N HIS A 51 -4.46 -8.49 -11.62
CA HIS A 51 -3.26 -7.65 -11.78
C HIS A 51 -2.12 -8.09 -10.87
N ARG A 52 -2.34 -9.08 -10.01
CA ARG A 52 -1.36 -9.59 -9.04
C ARG A 52 -0.86 -8.51 -8.10
N VAL A 53 -1.81 -7.79 -7.51
CA VAL A 53 -1.54 -6.65 -6.63
C VAL A 53 -2.33 -6.81 -5.35
N LEU A 54 -1.70 -6.48 -4.23
CA LEU A 54 -2.38 -6.28 -2.95
C LEU A 54 -2.67 -4.77 -2.83
N GLN A 55 -3.94 -4.43 -2.72
CA GLN A 55 -4.38 -3.05 -2.55
C GLN A 55 -4.72 -2.77 -1.10
N PHE A 56 -4.34 -1.60 -0.62
CA PHE A 56 -4.69 -1.08 0.70
C PHE A 56 -5.34 0.27 0.50
N SER A 57 -6.49 0.51 1.15
CA SER A 57 -7.11 1.83 1.12
C SER A 57 -7.83 2.15 2.41
N VAL A 58 -7.68 3.40 2.87
CA VAL A 58 -8.44 3.98 3.97
C VAL A 58 -8.84 5.39 3.60
N GLU A 59 -10.03 5.80 4.03
CA GLU A 59 -10.56 7.14 3.76
C GLU A 59 -10.89 7.86 5.06
N GLY A 60 -10.63 9.16 5.08
CA GLY A 60 -11.02 10.02 6.18
C GLY A 60 -10.40 9.66 7.53
N VAL A 61 -9.14 9.21 7.53
CA VAL A 61 -8.44 8.76 8.73
C VAL A 61 -7.42 9.79 9.20
N LYS A 62 -7.12 9.76 10.49
CA LYS A 62 -6.03 10.54 11.06
C LYS A 62 -4.71 9.81 10.80
N TRP A 63 -4.03 10.17 9.72
CA TRP A 63 -2.80 9.52 9.27
C TRP A 63 -1.59 10.34 9.66
N TYR A 64 -1.22 10.28 10.93
CA TYR A 64 -0.06 11.01 11.45
C TYR A 64 1.14 10.09 11.61
N ASP A 65 2.31 10.56 11.18
CA ASP A 65 3.57 9.79 11.28
C ASP A 65 3.92 9.43 12.71
N SER A 66 3.44 10.19 13.68
CA SER A 66 3.67 9.92 15.10
C SER A 66 2.83 8.76 15.65
N TYR A 67 1.78 8.34 14.94
CA TYR A 67 0.94 7.23 15.39
C TYR A 67 1.66 5.90 15.18
N SER A 68 1.58 5.01 16.16
CA SER A 68 2.27 3.71 16.11
C SER A 68 1.81 2.84 14.95
N ASP A 69 0.52 2.82 14.66
CA ASP A 69 -0.04 2.04 13.55
C ASP A 69 0.43 2.54 12.18
N VAL A 70 0.57 3.85 12.01
CA VAL A 70 1.12 4.45 10.78
C VAL A 70 2.60 4.12 10.63
N LYS A 71 3.37 4.21 11.73
CA LYS A 71 4.79 3.82 11.72
C LYS A 71 4.97 2.35 11.36
N GLU A 72 4.17 1.49 11.96
CA GLU A 72 4.20 0.05 11.68
C GLU A 72 3.87 -0.26 10.22
N PHE A 73 2.92 0.46 9.65
CA PHE A 73 2.59 0.32 8.23
C PHE A 73 3.76 0.73 7.34
N GLY A 74 4.43 1.83 7.64
CA GLY A 74 5.64 2.27 6.94
C GLY A 74 6.77 1.25 7.03
N GLU A 75 7.00 0.68 8.20
CA GLU A 75 7.99 -0.39 8.40
C GLU A 75 7.62 -1.64 7.61
N PHE A 76 6.34 -1.98 7.54
CA PHE A 76 5.84 -3.08 6.73
C PHE A 76 6.17 -2.88 5.24
N LEU A 77 5.92 -1.69 4.69
CA LEU A 77 6.27 -1.38 3.31
C LEU A 77 7.77 -1.51 3.06
N THR A 78 8.59 -1.03 3.97
CA THR A 78 10.06 -1.16 3.88
C THR A 78 10.49 -2.62 3.84
N LYS A 79 9.89 -3.46 4.69
CA LYS A 79 10.17 -4.91 4.68
C LYS A 79 9.72 -5.58 3.40
N MET A 80 8.60 -5.15 2.82
CA MET A 80 8.15 -5.66 1.52
C MET A 80 9.19 -5.39 0.45
N HIS A 81 9.75 -4.19 0.41
CA HIS A 81 10.81 -3.86 -0.55
C HIS A 81 12.08 -4.70 -0.32
N GLU A 82 12.45 -4.95 0.92
CA GLU A 82 13.57 -5.83 1.26
C GLU A 82 13.35 -7.27 0.79
N LEU A 83 12.10 -7.70 0.64
CA LEU A 83 11.72 -9.03 0.16
C LEU A 83 11.45 -9.06 -1.35
N ASP A 84 11.92 -8.05 -2.08
CA ASP A 84 11.80 -7.91 -3.54
C ASP A 84 10.37 -7.65 -4.03
N TYR A 85 9.52 -7.03 -3.22
CA TYR A 85 8.23 -6.51 -3.66
C TYR A 85 8.34 -5.01 -3.90
N GLU A 86 7.61 -4.53 -4.90
CA GLU A 86 7.47 -3.11 -5.17
C GLU A 86 6.27 -2.56 -4.42
N TYR A 87 6.31 -1.29 -4.05
CA TYR A 87 5.15 -0.62 -3.49
C TYR A 87 5.01 0.80 -4.02
N GLU A 88 3.78 1.28 -4.00
CA GLU A 88 3.40 2.66 -4.24
C GLU A 88 2.42 3.06 -3.16
N VAL A 89 2.52 4.28 -2.64
CA VAL A 89 1.58 4.80 -1.65
C VAL A 89 1.31 6.27 -1.93
N ILE A 90 0.04 6.66 -1.86
CA ILE A 90 -0.40 8.05 -1.98
C ILE A 90 -1.24 8.39 -0.76
N ARG A 91 -0.95 9.54 -0.17
CA ARG A 91 -1.80 10.15 0.86
C ARG A 91 -2.31 11.49 0.33
N VAL A 92 -3.62 11.67 0.42
CA VAL A 92 -4.29 12.93 0.06
C VAL A 92 -4.92 13.50 1.32
N GLY A 93 -4.50 14.69 1.71
CA GLY A 93 -5.04 15.40 2.87
C GLY A 93 -6.27 16.23 2.53
N GLU A 94 -6.73 17.01 3.50
CA GLU A 94 -7.93 17.84 3.35
C GLU A 94 -7.69 19.05 2.44
N GLU A 95 -6.45 19.51 2.33
CA GLU A 95 -6.08 20.61 1.44
C GLU A 95 -5.75 20.09 0.04
N ASP A 96 -6.17 20.78 -1.00
CA ASP A 96 -6.01 20.37 -2.40
C ASP A 96 -4.55 20.12 -2.79
N THR A 97 -3.62 20.79 -2.15
CA THR A 97 -2.18 20.67 -2.44
C THR A 97 -1.46 19.67 -1.52
N ASP A 98 -2.15 19.12 -0.52
CA ASP A 98 -1.55 18.20 0.43
C ASP A 98 -1.62 16.77 -0.10
N ILE A 99 -0.68 16.45 -0.98
CA ILE A 99 -0.55 15.15 -1.61
C ILE A 99 0.87 14.65 -1.41
N GLU A 100 1.00 13.47 -0.82
CA GLU A 100 2.29 12.79 -0.68
C GLU A 100 2.27 11.51 -1.52
N TYR A 101 3.32 11.32 -2.29
CA TYR A 101 3.54 10.11 -3.09
C TYR A 101 4.88 9.51 -2.71
N ASP A 102 4.90 8.22 -2.43
CA ASP A 102 6.13 7.47 -2.19
C ASP A 102 6.06 6.15 -2.95
N SER A 103 7.20 5.72 -3.48
CA SER A 103 7.28 4.48 -4.23
C SER A 103 8.69 3.94 -4.23
N THR A 104 8.81 2.64 -4.51
CA THR A 104 10.10 2.02 -4.78
C THR A 104 10.62 2.47 -6.15
N GLY A 105 11.95 2.40 -6.36
CA GLY A 105 12.58 2.92 -7.57
C GLY A 105 12.11 2.28 -8.88
N ASP A 106 11.67 1.03 -8.82
CA ASP A 106 11.20 0.27 -9.99
C ASP A 106 9.67 0.17 -10.08
N ALA A 107 8.94 0.95 -9.27
CA ALA A 107 7.48 0.97 -9.28
C ALA A 107 6.93 1.41 -10.63
N GLN A 108 5.83 0.80 -11.05
CA GLN A 108 5.25 1.01 -12.37
C GLN A 108 4.44 2.30 -12.52
N GLY A 109 4.14 3.00 -11.42
CA GLY A 109 3.35 4.21 -11.46
C GLY A 109 1.87 3.96 -11.69
N TYR A 110 1.31 2.91 -11.09
CA TYR A 110 -0.11 2.57 -11.22
C TYR A 110 -1.03 3.51 -10.46
N LEU A 111 -0.53 4.13 -9.38
CA LEU A 111 -1.33 5.07 -8.60
C LEU A 111 -1.21 6.48 -9.17
N CYS A 112 -2.33 7.17 -9.26
CA CYS A 112 -2.37 8.59 -9.59
C CYS A 112 -3.47 9.28 -8.82
N VAL A 113 -3.36 10.61 -8.74
CA VAL A 113 -4.37 11.47 -8.11
C VAL A 113 -4.95 12.38 -9.17
N ARG A 114 -6.27 12.41 -9.24
CA ARG A 114 -6.98 13.48 -9.93
C ARG A 114 -7.76 14.27 -8.88
N ARG A 115 -8.99 14.08 -8.66
CA ARG A 115 -9.70 14.56 -7.47
C ARG A 115 -9.74 13.50 -6.39
N GLU A 116 -9.59 12.26 -6.81
CA GLU A 116 -9.54 11.06 -5.98
C GLU A 116 -8.30 10.28 -6.37
N ILE A 117 -7.91 9.34 -5.52
CA ILE A 117 -6.82 8.43 -5.84
C ILE A 117 -7.34 7.41 -6.86
N GLU A 118 -6.65 7.25 -7.96
CA GLU A 118 -6.98 6.31 -9.01
C GLU A 118 -5.87 5.29 -9.21
N VAL A 119 -6.24 4.09 -9.64
CA VAL A 119 -5.31 3.03 -10.03
C VAL A 119 -5.34 2.89 -11.55
N ARG A 120 -4.19 2.93 -12.17
CA ARG A 120 -4.03 2.84 -13.62
C ARG A 120 -3.39 1.51 -14.00
N PHE A 121 -4.15 0.47 -13.93
CA PHE A 121 -3.67 -0.78 -14.50
C PHE A 121 -3.67 -0.71 -16.05
#